data_e8915774d275c3bd7d4cce24e32750cf
#
_entry.id   e8915774d275c3bd7d4cce24e32750cf
#
_cell.length_a   1.000
_cell.length_b   1.000
_cell.length_c   1.000
_cell.angle_alpha   90.00
_cell.angle_beta   90.00
_cell.angle_gamma   90.00
#
_symmetry.space_group_name_H-M   'P 1'
#
loop_
_entity.id
_entity.type
_entity.pdbx_description
1 polymer ?
#
loop_
_entity_poly.entity_id
_entity_poly.type
_entity_poly.pdbx_seq_one_letter_code
_entity_poly.pdbx_strand_id
1 'polypeptide(L)'
;TTKIWKCWTNTPAPVRYASAYWESHDGLHWTRPVIGQVEYKGSRQNNFIFFEMKGRRYGPGCVVYDATDPDPNRRYKSLYKSEDTDSEGNVYGLPTTSLAVSPDGIHWTGLDIEVPNKDTVTFSFHESAHLYIVPARDYDRYGRCVMLTTSNDFENWTHHGVVFAADERDQVIARQRIETHLTEP
;
A
#
# COMPACT_ATOMS: atom_id res chain seq x y z
N THR A 1 -22.04 3.69 19.12
CA THR A 1 -21.48 4.02 17.78
C THR A 1 -21.37 2.72 16.99
N THR A 2 -22.11 2.60 15.90
CA THR A 2 -22.05 1.41 15.04
C THR A 2 -20.67 1.36 14.39
N LYS A 3 -19.95 0.25 14.55
CA LYS A 3 -18.63 0.05 13.95
C LYS A 3 -18.80 -0.08 12.41
N ILE A 4 -18.09 0.74 11.64
CA ILE A 4 -18.08 0.69 10.19
C ILE A 4 -16.73 0.13 9.74
N TRP A 5 -16.77 -0.89 8.88
CA TRP A 5 -15.62 -1.40 8.17
C TRP A 5 -15.37 -0.50 6.94
N LYS A 6 -14.11 -0.19 6.71
CA LYS A 6 -13.67 0.63 5.58
C LYS A 6 -12.71 -0.16 4.71
N CYS A 7 -12.81 -0.01 3.39
CA CYS A 7 -11.92 -0.67 2.44
C CYS A 7 -11.50 0.31 1.34
N TRP A 8 -10.26 0.21 0.91
CA TRP A 8 -9.68 0.97 -0.18
C TRP A 8 -9.19 -0.01 -1.24
N THR A 9 -9.58 0.21 -2.48
CA THR A 9 -9.19 -0.64 -3.60
C THR A 9 -8.59 0.19 -4.71
N ASN A 10 -7.65 -0.39 -5.45
CA ASN A 10 -7.11 0.25 -6.63
C ASN A 10 -8.20 0.47 -7.68
N THR A 11 -8.11 1.59 -8.41
CA THR A 11 -8.99 1.87 -9.54
C THR A 11 -8.34 1.44 -10.86
N PRO A 12 -9.13 0.96 -11.84
CA PRO A 12 -8.61 0.70 -13.17
C PRO A 12 -8.32 2.02 -13.92
N ALA A 13 -7.54 1.94 -15.00
CA ALA A 13 -7.39 3.05 -15.93
C ALA A 13 -8.78 3.53 -16.45
N PRO A 14 -9.00 4.84 -16.69
CA PRO A 14 -8.03 5.92 -16.71
C PRO A 14 -7.80 6.63 -15.37
N VAL A 15 -8.43 6.20 -14.28
CA VAL A 15 -8.36 6.87 -12.96
C VAL A 15 -7.19 6.30 -12.14
N ARG A 16 -6.04 6.09 -12.77
CA ARG A 16 -4.86 5.43 -12.17
C ARG A 16 -4.39 6.00 -10.83
N TYR A 17 -4.73 7.26 -10.55
CA TYR A 17 -4.22 8.01 -9.41
C TYR A 17 -5.29 8.24 -8.34
N ALA A 18 -6.29 7.39 -8.31
CA ALA A 18 -7.32 7.42 -7.27
C ALA A 18 -7.47 6.01 -6.67
N SER A 19 -8.10 5.94 -5.52
CA SER A 19 -8.57 4.68 -4.94
C SER A 19 -10.09 4.73 -4.82
N ALA A 20 -10.75 3.58 -4.88
CA ALA A 20 -12.17 3.49 -4.60
C ALA A 20 -12.37 3.16 -3.11
N TYR A 21 -13.23 3.94 -2.45
CA TYR A 21 -13.55 3.82 -1.04
C TYR A 21 -14.87 3.09 -0.83
N TRP A 22 -14.92 2.18 0.14
CA TRP A 22 -16.06 1.34 0.42
C TRP A 22 -16.34 1.29 1.92
N GLU A 23 -17.62 1.09 2.28
CA GLU A 23 -18.07 0.92 3.65
C GLU A 23 -18.91 -0.33 3.82
N SER A 24 -18.81 -0.96 4.99
CA SER A 24 -19.64 -2.09 5.37
C SER A 24 -19.96 -2.07 6.88
N HIS A 25 -21.14 -2.54 7.26
CA HIS A 25 -21.51 -2.74 8.66
C HIS A 25 -21.21 -4.14 9.18
N ASP A 26 -21.03 -5.12 8.29
CA ASP A 26 -20.86 -6.55 8.63
C ASP A 26 -19.58 -7.17 8.06
N GLY A 27 -18.85 -6.43 7.21
CA GLY A 27 -17.66 -6.92 6.52
C GLY A 27 -17.94 -7.82 5.30
N LEU A 28 -19.21 -8.11 4.99
CA LEU A 28 -19.65 -8.95 3.88
C LEU A 28 -20.36 -8.16 2.79
N HIS A 29 -21.24 -7.25 3.18
CA HIS A 29 -22.00 -6.42 2.25
C HIS A 29 -21.39 -5.02 2.21
N TRP A 30 -20.86 -4.65 1.04
CA TRP A 30 -20.11 -3.41 0.83
C TRP A 30 -20.92 -2.41 0.01
N THR A 31 -20.92 -1.17 0.46
CA THR A 31 -21.58 -0.04 -0.22
C THR A 31 -20.55 0.93 -0.77
N ARG A 32 -20.95 1.67 -1.80
CA ARG A 32 -20.16 2.75 -2.41
C ARG A 32 -20.79 4.09 -2.05
N PRO A 33 -20.31 4.77 -1.02
CA PRO A 33 -20.79 6.13 -0.72
C PRO A 33 -20.37 7.07 -1.86
N VAL A 34 -21.21 8.06 -2.15
CA VAL A 34 -20.84 9.12 -3.09
C VAL A 34 -19.93 10.11 -2.38
N ILE A 35 -18.66 10.15 -2.76
CA ILE A 35 -17.65 11.07 -2.18
C ILE A 35 -17.55 12.36 -3.02
N GLY A 36 -17.62 12.27 -4.34
CA GLY A 36 -17.66 13.43 -5.22
C GLY A 36 -16.32 14.15 -5.46
N GLN A 37 -15.20 13.58 -5.03
CA GLN A 37 -13.88 14.19 -5.23
C GLN A 37 -13.41 14.14 -6.68
N VAL A 38 -13.68 13.04 -7.38
CA VAL A 38 -13.18 12.77 -8.72
C VAL A 38 -14.30 12.89 -9.75
N GLU A 39 -14.06 13.65 -10.81
CA GLU A 39 -14.93 13.60 -11.98
C GLU A 39 -14.53 12.44 -12.89
N TYR A 40 -15.47 11.57 -13.19
CA TYR A 40 -15.28 10.43 -14.07
C TYR A 40 -16.45 10.28 -15.03
N LYS A 41 -16.18 10.27 -16.34
CA LYS A 41 -17.21 10.19 -17.41
C LYS A 41 -18.32 11.24 -17.25
N GLY A 42 -17.94 12.47 -16.90
CA GLY A 42 -18.88 13.59 -16.75
C GLY A 42 -19.72 13.56 -15.47
N SER A 43 -19.36 12.71 -14.50
CA SER A 43 -20.10 12.59 -13.23
C SER A 43 -19.17 12.54 -12.02
N ARG A 44 -19.61 13.14 -10.92
CA ARG A 44 -19.00 13.01 -9.59
C ARG A 44 -19.75 12.03 -8.67
N GLN A 45 -20.76 11.34 -9.21
CA GLN A 45 -21.52 10.33 -8.46
C GLN A 45 -20.73 9.02 -8.31
N ASN A 46 -19.60 9.09 -7.62
CA ASN A 46 -18.68 7.97 -7.43
C ASN A 46 -18.00 8.01 -6.05
N ASN A 47 -17.33 6.92 -5.72
CA ASN A 47 -16.61 6.70 -4.47
C ASN A 47 -15.09 6.83 -4.63
N PHE A 48 -14.63 7.51 -5.68
CA PHE A 48 -13.21 7.69 -5.90
C PHE A 48 -12.65 8.80 -5.01
N ILE A 49 -11.49 8.53 -4.42
CA ILE A 49 -10.75 9.45 -3.55
C ILE A 49 -9.33 9.59 -4.05
N PHE A 50 -8.77 10.77 -3.88
CA PHE A 50 -7.38 11.08 -4.15
C PHE A 50 -6.87 12.16 -3.21
N PHE A 51 -5.57 12.36 -3.20
CA PHE A 51 -4.92 13.53 -2.63
C PHE A 51 -3.83 14.03 -3.58
N GLU A 52 -3.39 15.25 -3.38
CA GLU A 52 -2.33 15.85 -4.18
C GLU A 52 -1.04 15.95 -3.37
N MET A 53 0.07 15.54 -3.98
CA MET A 53 1.41 15.68 -3.44
C MET A 53 2.38 16.06 -4.55
N LYS A 54 3.15 17.14 -4.35
CA LYS A 54 4.11 17.66 -5.35
C LYS A 54 3.48 17.86 -6.75
N GLY A 55 2.23 18.39 -6.78
CA GLY A 55 1.50 18.66 -8.03
C GLY A 55 0.92 17.43 -8.74
N ARG A 56 0.91 16.27 -8.09
CA ARG A 56 0.38 15.01 -8.62
C ARG A 56 -0.70 14.44 -7.73
N ARG A 57 -1.54 13.61 -8.34
CA ARG A 57 -2.62 12.90 -7.65
C ARG A 57 -2.23 11.48 -7.34
N TYR A 58 -2.56 11.05 -6.12
CA TYR A 58 -2.35 9.70 -5.63
C TYR A 58 -3.57 9.21 -4.87
N GLY A 59 -3.87 7.93 -4.98
CA GLY A 59 -4.83 7.27 -4.10
C GLY A 59 -4.13 6.61 -2.92
N PRO A 60 -4.76 6.54 -1.73
CA PRO A 60 -4.24 5.73 -0.65
C PRO A 60 -4.15 4.26 -1.07
N GLY A 61 -3.04 3.61 -0.74
CA GLY A 61 -2.81 2.19 -1.02
C GLY A 61 -3.16 1.30 0.17
N CYS A 62 -2.17 0.64 0.75
CA CYS A 62 -2.36 -0.13 1.99
C CYS A 62 -2.66 0.82 3.16
N VAL A 63 -3.76 0.61 3.86
CA VAL A 63 -4.22 1.49 4.94
C VAL A 63 -4.32 0.73 6.27
N VAL A 64 -3.84 1.37 7.34
CA VAL A 64 -4.04 0.93 8.73
C VAL A 64 -4.68 2.05 9.54
N TYR A 65 -5.34 1.69 10.64
CA TYR A 65 -5.89 2.62 11.61
C TYR A 65 -5.13 2.50 12.93
N ASP A 66 -4.55 3.61 13.38
CA ASP A 66 -3.88 3.75 14.66
C ASP A 66 -4.72 4.65 15.58
N ALA A 67 -5.53 4.02 16.43
CA ALA A 67 -6.35 4.73 17.40
C ALA A 67 -5.51 5.44 18.47
N THR A 68 -4.25 5.05 18.64
CA THR A 68 -3.34 5.55 19.69
C THR A 68 -2.55 6.78 19.27
N ASP A 69 -2.56 7.13 17.96
CA ASP A 69 -1.91 8.37 17.51
C ASP A 69 -2.53 9.59 18.23
N PRO A 70 -1.70 10.41 18.92
CA PRO A 70 -2.19 11.57 19.66
C PRO A 70 -2.80 12.64 18.76
N ASP A 71 -2.40 12.72 17.49
CA ASP A 71 -3.01 13.61 16.50
C ASP A 71 -4.16 12.88 15.78
N PRO A 72 -5.43 13.29 16.03
CA PRO A 72 -6.58 12.68 15.37
C PRO A 72 -6.56 12.81 13.84
N ASN A 73 -5.81 13.77 13.30
CA ASN A 73 -5.67 13.96 11.86
C ASN A 73 -4.75 12.90 11.20
N ARG A 74 -4.05 12.11 12.00
CA ARG A 74 -3.06 11.12 11.55
C ARG A 74 -3.48 9.68 11.80
N ARG A 75 -4.65 9.41 12.38
CA ARG A 75 -5.07 8.07 12.79
C ARG A 75 -5.22 7.07 11.65
N TYR A 76 -5.64 7.49 10.48
CA TYR A 76 -5.52 6.65 9.29
C TYR A 76 -4.16 6.90 8.64
N LYS A 77 -3.45 5.82 8.36
CA LYS A 77 -2.10 5.85 7.77
C LYS A 77 -2.08 4.99 6.53
N SER A 78 -1.46 5.49 5.47
CA SER A 78 -1.40 4.78 4.20
C SER A 78 0.01 4.76 3.64
N LEU A 79 0.34 3.62 3.03
CA LEU A 79 1.43 3.55 2.07
C LEU A 79 0.86 3.69 0.66
N TYR A 80 1.49 4.51 -0.17
CA TYR A 80 1.14 4.64 -1.58
C TYR A 80 2.39 4.61 -2.45
N LYS A 81 2.21 4.30 -3.74
CA LYS A 81 3.32 4.35 -4.68
C LYS A 81 3.41 5.74 -5.27
N SER A 82 4.55 6.37 -5.05
CA SER A 82 4.94 7.61 -5.72
C SER A 82 5.92 7.29 -6.84
N GLU A 83 5.88 8.09 -7.90
CA GLU A 83 6.74 7.96 -9.07
C GLU A 83 7.48 9.28 -9.27
N ASP A 84 8.79 9.19 -9.46
CA ASP A 84 9.58 10.35 -9.86
C ASP A 84 9.32 10.67 -11.33
N THR A 85 9.28 11.97 -11.64
CA THR A 85 9.15 12.43 -13.02
C THR A 85 10.12 13.54 -13.32
N ASP A 86 10.54 13.59 -14.59
CA ASP A 86 11.27 14.73 -15.13
C ASP A 86 10.35 15.97 -15.30
N SER A 87 10.95 17.06 -15.75
CA SER A 87 10.24 18.32 -16.02
C SER A 87 9.19 18.22 -17.12
N GLU A 88 9.22 17.17 -17.92
CA GLU A 88 8.28 16.89 -19.02
C GLU A 88 7.14 15.96 -18.57
N GLY A 89 7.21 15.44 -17.33
CA GLY A 89 6.20 14.54 -16.76
C GLY A 89 6.41 13.07 -17.08
N ASN A 90 7.56 12.67 -17.67
CA ASN A 90 7.88 11.28 -17.90
C ASN A 90 8.32 10.62 -16.60
N VAL A 91 7.78 9.44 -16.33
CA VAL A 91 8.16 8.65 -15.15
C VAL A 91 9.57 8.08 -15.37
N TYR A 92 10.44 8.27 -14.39
CA TYR A 92 11.75 7.65 -14.37
C TYR A 92 12.01 6.94 -13.03
N GLY A 93 12.84 5.91 -13.08
CA GLY A 93 13.15 5.10 -11.90
C GLY A 93 12.06 4.08 -11.55
N LEU A 94 12.23 3.44 -10.41
CA LEU A 94 11.23 2.51 -9.85
C LEU A 94 10.32 3.29 -8.90
N PRO A 95 9.01 2.97 -8.86
CA PRO A 95 8.10 3.59 -7.90
C PRO A 95 8.62 3.42 -6.47
N THR A 96 8.67 4.52 -5.73
CA THR A 96 8.98 4.50 -4.29
C THR A 96 7.71 4.30 -3.47
N THR A 97 7.87 3.91 -2.22
CA THR A 97 6.76 3.83 -1.28
C THR A 97 6.79 5.04 -0.38
N SER A 98 5.75 5.85 -0.45
CA SER A 98 5.59 7.08 0.31
C SER A 98 4.41 6.99 1.27
N LEU A 99 4.32 7.94 2.18
CA LEU A 99 3.39 7.94 3.30
C LEU A 99 2.29 8.99 3.13
N ALA A 100 1.09 8.64 3.59
CA ALA A 100 -0.01 9.59 3.72
C ALA A 100 -0.79 9.34 5.02
N VAL A 101 -1.40 10.39 5.54
CA VAL A 101 -2.23 10.33 6.76
C VAL A 101 -3.60 10.94 6.51
N SER A 102 -4.59 10.56 7.33
CA SER A 102 -5.95 11.06 7.21
C SER A 102 -6.68 11.01 8.54
N PRO A 103 -7.60 11.97 8.83
CA PRO A 103 -8.49 11.92 9.99
C PRO A 103 -9.62 10.91 9.84
N ASP A 104 -10.06 10.63 8.62
CA ASP A 104 -11.31 9.93 8.33
C ASP A 104 -11.21 8.80 7.31
N GLY A 105 -10.04 8.67 6.64
CA GLY A 105 -9.78 7.69 5.58
C GLY A 105 -10.29 8.11 4.20
N ILE A 106 -10.79 9.35 4.06
CA ILE A 106 -11.29 9.94 2.82
C ILE A 106 -10.45 11.14 2.40
N HIS A 107 -10.14 12.03 3.36
CA HIS A 107 -9.34 13.22 3.15
C HIS A 107 -7.89 12.96 3.57
N TRP A 108 -7.01 12.82 2.59
CA TRP A 108 -5.63 12.42 2.78
C TRP A 108 -4.64 13.56 2.58
N THR A 109 -3.58 13.53 3.36
CA THR A 109 -2.41 14.40 3.23
C THR A 109 -1.17 13.55 3.00
N GLY A 110 -0.48 13.77 1.88
CA GLY A 110 0.80 13.12 1.60
C GLY A 110 1.90 13.67 2.50
N LEU A 111 2.79 12.79 2.95
CA LEU A 111 4.00 13.15 3.68
C LEU A 111 5.21 13.03 2.75
N ASP A 112 6.16 13.95 2.88
CA ASP A 112 7.42 13.91 2.13
C ASP A 112 8.42 12.97 2.82
N ILE A 113 8.00 11.73 2.99
CA ILE A 113 8.75 10.66 3.66
C ILE A 113 8.63 9.41 2.79
N GLU A 114 9.75 8.76 2.54
CA GLU A 114 9.83 7.51 1.80
C GLU A 114 10.19 6.34 2.71
N VAL A 115 9.54 5.21 2.47
CA VAL A 115 9.90 3.94 3.12
C VAL A 115 10.94 3.23 2.26
N PRO A 116 12.06 2.79 2.83
CA PRO A 116 13.13 2.17 2.08
C PRO A 116 12.74 0.76 1.58
N ASN A 117 11.93 0.70 0.55
CA ASN A 117 11.56 -0.51 -0.19
C ASN A 117 11.28 -0.19 -1.66
N LYS A 118 11.38 -1.17 -2.54
CA LYS A 118 11.36 -0.97 -4.01
C LYS A 118 10.17 -1.59 -4.72
N ASP A 119 9.36 -2.45 -4.07
CA ASP A 119 8.35 -3.22 -4.76
C ASP A 119 7.03 -3.32 -3.98
N THR A 120 6.20 -4.29 -4.34
CA THR A 120 4.92 -4.56 -3.69
C THR A 120 5.10 -4.76 -2.20
N VAL A 121 4.32 -4.02 -1.44
CA VAL A 121 4.33 -4.02 0.02
C VAL A 121 2.98 -4.44 0.56
N THR A 122 2.98 -4.98 1.76
CA THR A 122 1.82 -4.99 2.66
C THR A 122 2.09 -4.08 3.84
N PHE A 123 1.06 -3.72 4.58
CA PHE A 123 1.19 -2.80 5.69
C PHE A 123 0.32 -3.27 6.85
N SER A 124 0.90 -3.35 8.03
CA SER A 124 0.17 -3.67 9.26
C SER A 124 0.66 -2.80 10.42
N PHE A 125 -0.21 -2.65 11.42
CA PHE A 125 0.09 -1.98 12.67
C PHE A 125 -0.16 -2.93 13.82
N HIS A 126 0.87 -3.16 14.63
CA HIS A 126 0.81 -3.96 15.85
C HIS A 126 0.59 -3.05 17.05
N GLU A 127 -0.66 -2.92 17.48
CA GLU A 127 -1.09 -1.93 18.47
C GLU A 127 -0.34 -2.05 19.80
N SER A 128 -0.24 -3.25 20.38
CA SER A 128 0.40 -3.44 21.70
C SER A 128 1.92 -3.20 21.71
N ALA A 129 2.59 -3.33 20.57
CA ALA A 129 3.99 -3.01 20.40
C ALA A 129 4.22 -1.60 19.85
N HIS A 130 3.16 -0.90 19.46
CA HIS A 130 3.18 0.36 18.74
C HIS A 130 4.17 0.31 17.58
N LEU A 131 3.99 -0.68 16.69
CA LEU A 131 4.94 -0.99 15.63
C LEU A 131 4.24 -1.06 14.27
N TYR A 132 4.66 -0.21 13.35
CA TYR A 132 4.29 -0.28 11.94
C TYR A 132 5.22 -1.26 11.23
N ILE A 133 4.66 -2.19 10.47
CA ILE A 133 5.37 -3.31 9.86
C ILE A 133 5.11 -3.30 8.36
N VAL A 134 6.17 -3.24 7.57
CA VAL A 134 6.13 -3.23 6.11
C VAL A 134 7.00 -4.37 5.58
N PRO A 135 6.44 -5.55 5.36
CA PRO A 135 7.09 -6.56 4.54
C PRO A 135 6.97 -6.16 3.07
N ALA A 136 8.08 -6.24 2.35
CA ALA A 136 8.17 -5.89 0.93
C ALA A 136 8.81 -7.01 0.13
N ARG A 137 8.40 -7.16 -1.13
CA ARG A 137 9.06 -8.07 -2.06
C ARG A 137 10.39 -7.50 -2.52
N ASP A 138 11.39 -8.36 -2.56
CA ASP A 138 12.67 -8.09 -3.22
C ASP A 138 13.22 -9.38 -3.84
N TYR A 139 14.45 -9.36 -4.32
CA TYR A 139 15.13 -10.50 -4.93
C TYR A 139 16.49 -10.71 -4.27
N ASP A 140 16.81 -11.98 -4.02
CA ASP A 140 18.12 -12.44 -3.65
C ASP A 140 18.69 -13.42 -4.69
N ARG A 141 19.77 -14.12 -4.35
CA ARG A 141 20.41 -15.10 -5.25
C ARG A 141 19.52 -16.29 -5.62
N TYR A 142 18.49 -16.56 -4.85
CA TYR A 142 17.55 -17.68 -5.06
C TYR A 142 16.20 -17.26 -5.61
N GLY A 143 16.00 -15.98 -5.89
CA GLY A 143 14.79 -15.44 -6.47
C GLY A 143 14.07 -14.46 -5.55
N ARG A 144 12.75 -14.53 -5.53
CA ARG A 144 11.94 -13.62 -4.71
C ARG A 144 12.13 -13.89 -3.22
N CYS A 145 12.34 -12.82 -2.48
CA CYS A 145 12.45 -12.83 -1.02
C CYS A 145 11.54 -11.77 -0.39
N VAL A 146 11.44 -11.78 0.93
CA VAL A 146 10.74 -10.76 1.71
C VAL A 146 11.76 -9.97 2.51
N MET A 147 11.75 -8.67 2.33
CA MET A 147 12.46 -7.70 3.17
C MET A 147 11.52 -7.13 4.20
N LEU A 148 12.04 -6.73 5.34
CA LEU A 148 11.27 -6.12 6.41
C LEU A 148 11.76 -4.71 6.71
N THR A 149 10.79 -3.80 6.84
CA THR A 149 11.01 -2.43 7.30
C THR A 149 10.00 -2.12 8.38
N THR A 150 10.42 -1.46 9.46
CA THR A 150 9.54 -1.14 10.60
C THR A 150 9.72 0.29 11.07
N SER A 151 8.69 0.83 11.73
CA SER A 151 8.72 2.13 12.38
C SER A 151 7.89 2.12 13.66
N ASN A 152 8.29 2.90 14.68
CA ASN A 152 7.49 3.13 15.88
C ASN A 152 6.72 4.45 15.85
N ASP A 153 7.03 5.37 14.93
CA ASP A 153 6.47 6.72 14.86
C ASP A 153 5.84 7.08 13.51
N PHE A 154 5.88 6.14 12.55
CA PHE A 154 5.44 6.35 11.17
C PHE A 154 6.26 7.38 10.37
N GLU A 155 7.39 7.84 10.89
CA GLU A 155 8.26 8.82 10.24
C GLU A 155 9.68 8.29 10.05
N ASN A 156 10.21 7.64 11.09
CA ASN A 156 11.54 7.05 11.07
C ASN A 156 11.47 5.54 10.82
N TRP A 157 12.07 5.08 9.73
CA TRP A 157 11.95 3.69 9.27
C TRP A 157 13.28 2.96 9.37
N THR A 158 13.26 1.79 10.00
CA THR A 158 14.39 0.88 10.12
C THR A 158 14.26 -0.25 9.11
N HIS A 159 15.25 -0.39 8.23
CA HIS A 159 15.34 -1.48 7.27
C HIS A 159 16.12 -2.65 7.87
N HIS A 160 15.50 -3.82 7.96
CA HIS A 160 16.07 -5.02 8.57
C HIS A 160 16.71 -5.98 7.56
N GLY A 161 16.59 -5.70 6.27
CA GLY A 161 17.05 -6.59 5.21
C GLY A 161 16.12 -7.77 4.95
N VAL A 162 16.66 -8.84 4.36
CA VAL A 162 15.92 -10.06 4.02
C VAL A 162 15.58 -10.84 5.28
N VAL A 163 14.29 -11.10 5.50
CA VAL A 163 13.78 -11.84 6.67
C VAL A 163 13.18 -13.19 6.28
N PHE A 164 12.84 -13.37 4.99
CA PHE A 164 12.36 -14.63 4.47
C PHE A 164 12.81 -14.79 3.01
N ALA A 165 13.51 -15.89 2.72
CA ALA A 165 14.00 -16.22 1.39
C ALA A 165 14.06 -17.74 1.22
N ALA A 166 14.04 -18.21 -0.03
CA ALA A 166 14.38 -19.58 -0.35
C ALA A 166 15.86 -19.84 -0.07
N ASP A 167 16.20 -21.09 0.24
CA ASP A 167 17.57 -21.54 0.44
C ASP A 167 18.00 -22.56 -0.64
N GLU A 168 19.19 -23.13 -0.49
CA GLU A 168 19.73 -24.12 -1.42
C GLU A 168 18.89 -25.40 -1.47
N ARG A 169 18.31 -25.81 -0.33
CA ARG A 169 17.43 -26.97 -0.25
C ARG A 169 16.13 -26.76 -1.02
N ASP A 170 15.56 -25.56 -0.94
CA ASP A 170 14.39 -25.19 -1.73
C ASP A 170 14.67 -25.28 -3.23
N GLN A 171 15.88 -24.88 -3.68
CA GLN A 171 16.29 -24.96 -5.08
C GLN A 171 16.39 -26.42 -5.57
N VAL A 172 16.91 -27.33 -4.72
CA VAL A 172 16.95 -28.77 -5.04
C VAL A 172 15.54 -29.33 -5.18
N ILE A 173 14.66 -29.05 -4.22
CA ILE A 173 13.27 -29.51 -4.23
C ILE A 173 12.52 -28.96 -5.46
N ALA A 174 12.70 -27.68 -5.77
CA ALA A 174 12.08 -27.06 -6.94
C ALA A 174 12.50 -27.72 -8.25
N ARG A 175 13.80 -27.99 -8.44
CA ARG A 175 14.29 -28.69 -9.63
C ARG A 175 13.69 -30.08 -9.76
N GLN A 176 13.70 -30.85 -8.69
CA GLN A 176 13.11 -32.20 -8.69
C GLN A 176 11.64 -32.19 -9.11
N ARG A 177 10.84 -31.24 -8.57
CA ARG A 177 9.44 -31.09 -8.92
C ARG A 177 9.24 -30.70 -10.40
N ILE A 178 10.05 -29.80 -10.93
CA ILE A 178 10.00 -29.41 -12.34
C ILE A 178 10.33 -30.60 -13.25
N GLU A 179 11.42 -31.32 -12.96
CA GLU A 179 11.82 -32.50 -13.72
C GLU A 179 10.74 -33.59 -13.72
N THR A 180 10.16 -33.90 -12.57
CA THR A 180 9.05 -34.84 -12.44
C THR A 180 7.85 -34.41 -13.29
N HIS A 181 7.46 -33.13 -13.20
CA HIS A 181 6.30 -32.61 -13.94
C HIS A 181 6.49 -32.55 -15.46
N LEU A 182 7.74 -32.34 -15.91
CA LEU A 182 8.06 -32.36 -17.34
C LEU A 182 8.14 -33.80 -17.94
N THR A 183 8.26 -34.81 -17.09
CA THR A 183 8.36 -36.21 -17.49
C THR A 183 7.04 -37.00 -17.34
N GLU A 184 6.03 -36.42 -16.69
CA GLU A 184 4.67 -36.98 -16.65
C GLU A 184 3.95 -36.69 -17.99
N PRO A 185 3.38 -37.73 -18.67
CA PRO A 185 2.71 -37.57 -19.97
C PRO A 185 1.36 -36.84 -19.88
#